data_56a203f37dbb143f6d28b5f6944c3ddb
#
_entry.id   56a203f37dbb143f6d28b5f6944c3ddb
#
_cell.length_a   1.000
_cell.length_b   1.000
_cell.length_c   1.000
_cell.angle_alpha   90.00
_cell.angle_beta   90.00
_cell.angle_gamma   90.00
#
_symmetry.space_group_name_H-M   'P 1'
#
loop_
_entity.id
_entity.type
_entity.pdbx_description
1 polymer ?
#
loop_
_entity_poly.entity_id
_entity_poly.type
_entity_poly.pdbx_seq_one_letter_code
_entity_poly.pdbx_strand_id
1 'polypeptide(L)'
;MINLIKDSGNRREFKTGAVRDMAEGKGRMDLLPWSAIIEVSKHCENGAKKYGEHNVDKGIPTSSLCDSAARHLAKYLAGHTDEDHLLASAWNLLWALEMRNKHPEMVNTPWVDDIADKE
;
A
#
# COMPACT_ATOMS: atom_id res chain seq x y z
N MET A 1 -10.88 5.12 30.85
CA MET A 1 -11.40 5.62 29.58
C MET A 1 -12.12 4.53 28.83
N ILE A 2 -13.26 4.82 28.25
CA ILE A 2 -14.04 3.86 27.52
C ILE A 2 -13.62 3.88 26.04
N ASN A 3 -13.27 2.73 25.51
CA ASN A 3 -13.00 2.60 24.08
C ASN A 3 -14.33 2.53 23.35
N LEU A 4 -14.58 3.53 22.52
CA LEU A 4 -15.79 3.58 21.74
C LEU A 4 -15.60 2.86 20.41
N ILE A 5 -16.50 1.93 20.13
CA ILE A 5 -16.55 1.26 18.85
C ILE A 5 -17.42 2.12 17.92
N LYS A 6 -16.82 2.53 16.79
CA LYS A 6 -17.55 3.32 15.80
C LYS A 6 -18.70 2.51 15.22
N ASP A 7 -19.81 3.18 14.95
CA ASP A 7 -21.05 2.54 14.55
C ASP A 7 -21.74 3.39 13.49
N SER A 8 -22.15 2.77 12.40
CA SER A 8 -22.89 3.44 11.33
C SER A 8 -24.35 3.70 11.70
N GLY A 9 -24.86 3.04 12.75
CA GLY A 9 -26.28 3.07 13.10
C GLY A 9 -27.09 2.01 12.38
N ASN A 10 -26.51 1.29 11.43
CA ASN A 10 -27.15 0.25 10.67
C ASN A 10 -26.57 -1.11 11.04
N ARG A 11 -27.37 -2.16 10.90
CA ARG A 11 -26.98 -3.53 11.26
C ARG A 11 -27.22 -4.49 10.11
N ARG A 12 -26.39 -5.51 10.05
CA ARG A 12 -26.66 -6.72 9.29
C ARG A 12 -26.84 -7.86 10.28
N GLU A 13 -27.76 -8.76 9.97
CA GLU A 13 -28.07 -9.90 10.83
C GLU A 13 -27.67 -11.19 10.13
N PHE A 14 -27.06 -12.09 10.88
CA PHE A 14 -26.69 -13.41 10.40
C PHE A 14 -27.76 -14.44 10.77
N LYS A 15 -27.74 -15.60 10.11
CA LYS A 15 -28.71 -16.67 10.35
C LYS A 15 -28.70 -17.14 11.81
N THR A 16 -27.59 -16.95 12.50
CA THR A 16 -27.46 -17.32 13.91
C THR A 16 -28.15 -16.34 14.86
N GLY A 17 -28.61 -15.21 14.33
CA GLY A 17 -29.15 -14.11 15.14
C GLY A 17 -28.11 -13.11 15.58
N ALA A 18 -26.82 -13.39 15.33
CA ALA A 18 -25.77 -12.42 15.61
C ALA A 18 -25.88 -11.23 14.67
N VAL A 19 -25.53 -10.05 15.17
CA VAL A 19 -25.58 -8.82 14.39
C VAL A 19 -24.21 -8.14 14.33
N ARG A 20 -23.94 -7.45 13.24
CA ARG A 20 -22.75 -6.63 13.05
C ARG A 20 -23.15 -5.36 12.35
N ASP A 21 -22.29 -4.35 12.43
CA ASP A 21 -22.46 -3.15 11.64
C ASP A 21 -22.38 -3.50 10.14
N MET A 22 -22.89 -2.60 9.30
CA MET A 22 -22.85 -2.80 7.84
C MET A 22 -21.41 -2.85 7.36
N ALA A 23 -21.14 -3.74 6.41
CA ALA A 23 -19.82 -3.88 5.80
C ALA A 23 -19.59 -2.92 4.64
N GLU A 24 -20.67 -2.35 4.10
CA GLU A 24 -20.60 -1.48 2.92
C GLU A 24 -19.65 -0.31 3.16
N GLY A 25 -18.79 -0.04 2.19
CA GLY A 25 -17.85 1.06 2.26
C GLY A 25 -16.57 0.77 3.05
N LYS A 26 -16.46 -0.41 3.66
CA LYS A 26 -15.29 -0.79 4.46
C LYS A 26 -14.23 -1.55 3.67
N GLY A 27 -14.48 -1.77 2.39
CA GLY A 27 -13.59 -2.55 1.52
C GLY A 27 -13.97 -4.02 1.47
N ARG A 28 -13.36 -4.72 0.56
CA ARG A 28 -13.62 -6.14 0.32
C ARG A 28 -12.27 -6.86 0.27
N MET A 29 -11.82 -7.32 1.43
CA MET A 29 -10.54 -8.02 1.57
C MET A 29 -10.49 -9.30 0.74
N ASP A 30 -11.63 -9.94 0.51
CA ASP A 30 -11.74 -11.15 -0.30
C ASP A 30 -11.46 -10.90 -1.79
N LEU A 31 -11.49 -9.65 -2.24
CA LEU A 31 -11.20 -9.30 -3.64
C LEU A 31 -9.73 -8.96 -3.89
N LEU A 32 -8.89 -9.01 -2.85
CA LEU A 32 -7.46 -8.74 -3.00
C LEU A 32 -6.73 -9.91 -3.65
N PRO A 33 -5.69 -9.62 -4.45
CA PRO A 33 -4.86 -10.67 -5.05
C PRO A 33 -3.89 -11.24 -3.99
N TRP A 34 -4.36 -12.18 -3.18
CA TRP A 34 -3.65 -12.64 -1.99
C TRP A 34 -2.28 -13.27 -2.27
N SER A 35 -2.11 -13.98 -3.40
CA SER A 35 -0.78 -14.53 -3.70
C SER A 35 0.25 -13.42 -3.90
N ALA A 36 -0.15 -12.32 -4.55
CA ALA A 36 0.73 -11.17 -4.74
C ALA A 36 1.00 -10.45 -3.41
N ILE A 37 -0.02 -10.34 -2.57
CA ILE A 37 0.14 -9.72 -1.23
C ILE A 37 1.12 -10.52 -0.38
N ILE A 38 1.06 -11.84 -0.44
CA ILE A 38 2.02 -12.71 0.28
C ILE A 38 3.44 -12.47 -0.24
N GLU A 39 3.62 -12.34 -1.55
CA GLU A 39 4.94 -12.02 -2.11
C GLU A 39 5.45 -10.66 -1.63
N VAL A 40 4.60 -9.66 -1.58
CA VAL A 40 4.96 -8.34 -1.03
C VAL A 40 5.39 -8.46 0.42
N SER A 41 4.71 -9.29 1.22
CA SER A 41 5.08 -9.49 2.62
C SER A 41 6.47 -10.12 2.76
N LYS A 42 6.82 -11.03 1.86
CA LYS A 42 8.17 -11.61 1.83
C LYS A 42 9.23 -10.58 1.45
N HIS A 43 8.89 -9.67 0.58
CA HIS A 43 9.78 -8.56 0.23
C HIS A 43 10.01 -7.65 1.45
N CYS A 44 8.99 -7.43 2.26
CA CYS A 44 9.09 -6.70 3.52
C CYS A 44 10.05 -7.42 4.49
N GLU A 45 9.94 -8.74 4.57
CA GLU A 45 10.83 -9.54 5.42
C GLU A 45 12.29 -9.40 4.99
N ASN A 46 12.55 -9.44 3.70
CA ASN A 46 13.91 -9.26 3.16
C ASN A 46 14.42 -7.84 3.43
N GLY A 47 13.58 -6.85 3.29
CA GLY A 47 13.93 -5.46 3.61
C GLY A 47 14.28 -5.28 5.08
N ALA A 48 13.54 -5.93 5.98
CA ALA A 48 13.80 -5.88 7.41
C ALA A 48 15.17 -6.48 7.75
N LYS A 49 15.58 -7.55 7.07
CA LYS A 49 16.90 -8.15 7.27
C LYS A 49 18.02 -7.21 6.84
N LYS A 50 17.78 -6.39 5.81
CA LYS A 50 18.78 -5.49 5.24
C LYS A 50 18.85 -4.17 5.99
N TYR A 51 17.73 -3.57 6.33
CA TYR A 51 17.63 -2.20 6.86
C TYR A 51 17.06 -2.11 8.27
N GLY A 52 16.61 -3.22 8.84
CA GLY A 52 15.93 -3.25 10.12
C GLY A 52 14.42 -3.16 9.96
N GLU A 53 13.73 -3.63 10.99
CA GLU A 53 12.26 -3.61 11.02
C GLU A 53 11.76 -2.16 11.06
N HIS A 54 10.66 -1.91 10.33
CA HIS A 54 9.99 -0.62 10.31
C HIS A 54 10.85 0.54 9.81
N ASN A 55 11.88 0.25 8.99
CA ASN A 55 12.71 1.30 8.43
C ASN A 55 11.90 2.29 7.59
N VAL A 56 11.02 1.80 6.73
CA VAL A 56 10.21 2.64 5.85
C VAL A 56 9.22 3.48 6.65
N ASP A 57 8.73 2.97 7.78
CA ASP A 57 7.80 3.67 8.65
C ASP A 57 8.36 4.98 9.21
N LYS A 58 9.67 5.16 9.18
CA LYS A 58 10.32 6.41 9.60
C LYS A 58 9.98 7.57 8.66
N GLY A 59 9.54 7.25 7.46
CA GLY A 59 9.17 8.22 6.44
C GLY A 59 10.16 8.27 5.30
N ILE A 60 9.65 8.11 4.09
CA ILE A 60 10.42 8.23 2.85
C ILE A 60 9.59 9.12 1.92
N PRO A 61 10.20 10.13 1.28
CA PRO A 61 9.46 10.97 0.34
C PRO A 61 8.80 10.14 -0.76
N THR A 62 7.56 10.45 -1.09
CA THR A 62 6.81 9.71 -2.11
C THR A 62 7.50 9.76 -3.47
N SER A 63 8.16 10.87 -3.81
CA SER A 63 8.90 10.96 -5.08
C SER A 63 10.02 9.93 -5.16
N SER A 64 10.68 9.65 -4.04
CA SER A 64 11.76 8.64 -3.98
C SER A 64 11.21 7.24 -4.22
N LEU A 65 10.08 6.92 -3.59
CA LEU A 65 9.42 5.63 -3.78
C LEU A 65 8.90 5.47 -5.22
N CYS A 66 8.32 6.53 -5.77
CA CYS A 66 7.81 6.52 -7.15
C CYS A 66 8.95 6.39 -8.16
N ASP A 67 10.07 7.08 -7.93
CA ASP A 67 11.26 6.95 -8.79
C ASP A 67 11.75 5.51 -8.80
N SER A 68 11.88 4.89 -7.65
CA SER A 68 12.30 3.50 -7.53
C SER A 68 11.30 2.56 -8.22
N ALA A 69 10.00 2.78 -8.01
CA ALA A 69 8.96 1.97 -8.65
C ALA A 69 9.04 2.05 -10.17
N ALA A 70 9.19 3.27 -10.70
CA ALA A 70 9.27 3.49 -12.15
C ALA A 70 10.51 2.82 -12.74
N ARG A 71 11.65 2.93 -12.06
CA ARG A 71 12.90 2.32 -12.51
C ARG A 71 12.81 0.80 -12.54
N HIS A 72 12.24 0.19 -11.50
CA HIS A 72 12.02 -1.26 -11.47
C HIS A 72 11.02 -1.71 -12.53
N LEU A 73 9.97 -0.95 -12.74
CA LEU A 73 8.99 -1.26 -13.78
C LEU A 73 9.65 -1.25 -15.16
N ALA A 74 10.46 -0.22 -15.44
CA ALA A 74 11.19 -0.12 -16.71
C ALA A 74 12.11 -1.34 -16.92
N LYS A 75 12.82 -1.76 -15.88
CA LYS A 75 13.70 -2.93 -15.94
C LYS A 75 12.92 -4.21 -16.20
N TYR A 76 11.78 -4.37 -15.53
CA TYR A 76 10.90 -5.52 -15.75
C TYR A 76 10.44 -5.58 -17.21
N LEU A 77 9.99 -4.44 -17.74
CA LEU A 77 9.50 -4.36 -19.12
C LEU A 77 10.63 -4.58 -20.15
N ALA A 78 11.87 -4.28 -19.78
CA ALA A 78 13.03 -4.53 -20.60
C ALA A 78 13.57 -5.97 -20.50
N GLY A 79 12.95 -6.80 -19.66
CA GLY A 79 13.34 -8.22 -19.54
C GLY A 79 14.46 -8.50 -18.59
N HIS A 80 14.82 -7.55 -17.70
CA HIS A 80 15.85 -7.78 -16.69
C HIS A 80 15.36 -8.76 -15.62
N THR A 81 16.20 -9.74 -15.28
CA THR A 81 15.87 -10.81 -14.33
C THR A 81 16.87 -10.96 -13.18
N ASP A 82 17.74 -9.97 -12.98
CA ASP A 82 18.72 -9.97 -11.88
C ASP A 82 18.06 -9.81 -10.51
N GLU A 83 16.86 -9.27 -10.48
CA GLU A 83 15.98 -9.17 -9.30
C GLU A 83 14.54 -9.33 -9.74
N ASP A 84 13.63 -9.48 -8.76
CA ASP A 84 12.20 -9.43 -9.04
C ASP A 84 11.75 -7.98 -9.15
N HIS A 85 11.96 -7.38 -10.30
CA HIS A 85 11.67 -5.97 -10.53
C HIS A 85 10.18 -5.65 -10.47
N LEU A 86 9.33 -6.59 -10.87
CA LEU A 86 7.89 -6.37 -10.81
C LEU A 86 7.43 -6.27 -9.35
N LEU A 87 7.90 -7.18 -8.52
CA LEU A 87 7.60 -7.19 -7.08
C LEU A 87 8.14 -5.93 -6.41
N ALA A 88 9.38 -5.55 -6.71
CA ALA A 88 10.00 -4.34 -6.16
C ALA A 88 9.22 -3.09 -6.54
N SER A 89 8.73 -3.02 -7.77
CA SER A 89 7.89 -1.90 -8.21
C SER A 89 6.59 -1.83 -7.42
N ALA A 90 5.89 -2.95 -7.27
CA ALA A 90 4.65 -3.03 -6.50
C ALA A 90 4.85 -2.64 -5.03
N TRP A 91 5.92 -3.12 -4.41
CA TRP A 91 6.26 -2.81 -3.03
C TRP A 91 6.46 -1.31 -2.84
N ASN A 92 7.20 -0.67 -3.74
CA ASN A 92 7.45 0.77 -3.67
C ASN A 92 6.16 1.58 -3.80
N LEU A 93 5.25 1.16 -4.69
CA LEU A 93 3.97 1.86 -4.87
C LEU A 93 3.05 1.70 -3.66
N LEU A 94 3.03 0.51 -3.05
CA LEU A 94 2.27 0.28 -1.82
C LEU A 94 2.78 1.18 -0.70
N TRP A 95 4.08 1.33 -0.56
CA TRP A 95 4.65 2.19 0.47
C TRP A 95 4.46 3.67 0.16
N ALA A 96 4.45 4.07 -1.12
CA ALA A 96 4.08 5.44 -1.48
C ALA A 96 2.63 5.74 -1.04
N LEU A 97 1.73 4.78 -1.24
CA LEU A 97 0.35 4.89 -0.79
C LEU A 97 0.27 4.98 0.73
N GLU A 98 1.07 4.18 1.45
CA GLU A 98 1.11 4.20 2.91
C GLU A 98 1.65 5.53 3.44
N MET A 99 2.68 6.10 2.79
CA MET A 99 3.19 7.43 3.13
C MET A 99 2.09 8.48 3.00
N ARG A 100 1.34 8.45 1.90
CA ARG A 100 0.22 9.38 1.71
C ARG A 100 -0.79 9.29 2.85
N ASN A 101 -1.03 8.09 3.35
CA ASN A 101 -2.02 7.87 4.41
C ASN A 101 -1.52 8.27 5.80
N LYS A 102 -0.27 7.96 6.12
CA LYS A 102 0.26 8.10 7.48
C LYS A 102 1.27 9.23 7.67
N HIS A 103 1.95 9.64 6.60
CA HIS A 103 3.00 10.64 6.65
C HIS A 103 2.78 11.69 5.56
N PRO A 104 1.72 12.51 5.67
CA PRO A 104 1.42 13.50 4.63
C PRO A 104 2.58 14.47 4.38
N GLU A 105 3.46 14.68 5.37
CA GLU A 105 4.67 15.50 5.21
C GLU A 105 5.68 14.90 4.25
N MET A 106 5.56 13.61 3.94
CA MET A 106 6.42 12.94 2.96
C MET A 106 5.91 13.07 1.53
N VAL A 107 4.72 13.62 1.34
CA VAL A 107 4.13 13.75 0.01
C VAL A 107 4.74 14.96 -0.69
N ASN A 108 5.64 14.73 -1.61
CA ASN A 108 6.31 15.75 -2.42
C ASN A 108 6.05 15.52 -3.92
N THR A 109 4.94 14.93 -4.25
CA THR A 109 4.44 14.74 -5.61
C THR A 109 3.27 15.68 -5.85
N PRO A 110 2.98 16.07 -7.07
CA PRO A 110 3.65 15.65 -8.31
C PRO A 110 5.03 16.31 -8.49
N TRP A 111 5.94 15.58 -9.14
CA TRP A 111 7.24 16.09 -9.55
C TRP A 111 7.37 16.20 -11.07
N VAL A 112 6.29 15.95 -11.77
CA VAL A 112 6.20 16.06 -13.22
C VAL A 112 5.01 16.95 -13.55
N ASP A 113 5.27 18.26 -13.63
CA ASP A 113 4.21 19.27 -13.80
C ASP A 113 3.64 19.29 -15.22
N ASP A 114 4.47 19.03 -16.22
CA ASP A 114 4.10 19.17 -17.62
C ASP A 114 3.14 18.11 -18.14
N ILE A 115 2.99 17.02 -17.40
CA ILE A 115 1.99 16.00 -17.74
C ILE A 115 0.79 16.02 -16.79
N ALA A 116 0.78 16.96 -15.84
CA ALA A 116 -0.35 17.13 -14.94
C ALA A 116 -1.58 17.49 -15.77
N ASP A 117 -2.64 16.74 -15.59
CA ASP A 117 -3.86 16.98 -16.34
C ASP A 117 -4.54 18.25 -15.86
N LYS A 118 -5.04 19.00 -16.80
CA LYS A 118 -5.75 20.24 -16.53
C LYS A 118 -7.24 20.07 -16.66
N GLU A 119 -7.70 18.85 -16.69
CA GLU A 119 -9.13 18.54 -16.74
C GLU A 119 -9.92 19.28 -15.68
#